data_99bf63fe877db3006ff82c2e3e7fe7d9
#
_entry.id   99bf63fe877db3006ff82c2e3e7fe7d9
#
_cell.length_a   1.000
_cell.length_b   1.000
_cell.length_c   1.000
_cell.angle_alpha   90.00
_cell.angle_beta   90.00
_cell.angle_gamma   90.00
#
_symmetry.space_group_name_H-M   'P 1'
#
loop_
_entity.id
_entity.type
_entity.pdbx_description
1 polymer ?
#
loop_
_entity_poly.entity_id
_entity_poly.type
_entity_poly.pdbx_seq_one_letter_code
_entity_poly.pdbx_strand_id
1 'polypeptide(L)'
;MSSRIIIKRNLIVFRDPEKDWTPIRRRLVKEYGQSIVLTYAMRERLGFSTRYHTHWITGGKEEGEYEFKYPEEQIHLDFYNEAAQSWFQLRYLNLD
;
A
#
# COMPACT_ATOMS: atom_id res chain seq x y z
N MET A 1 -13.61 -9.98 -9.41
CA MET A 1 -12.59 -10.20 -8.37
C MET A 1 -12.18 -8.88 -7.76
N SER A 2 -12.20 -8.81 -6.46
CA SER A 2 -11.67 -7.62 -5.80
C SER A 2 -10.14 -7.69 -5.82
N SER A 3 -9.51 -6.61 -6.25
CA SER A 3 -8.07 -6.51 -6.25
C SER A 3 -7.57 -6.18 -4.86
N ARG A 4 -6.47 -6.83 -4.44
CA ARG A 4 -5.81 -6.49 -3.19
C ARG A 4 -4.96 -5.23 -3.33
N ILE A 5 -4.65 -4.86 -4.55
CA ILE A 5 -3.87 -3.66 -4.86
C ILE A 5 -4.76 -2.74 -5.67
N ILE A 6 -5.01 -1.56 -5.15
CA ILE A 6 -5.83 -0.55 -5.81
C ILE A 6 -4.91 0.55 -6.32
N ILE A 7 -4.97 0.84 -7.61
CA ILE A 7 -4.14 1.85 -8.24
C ILE A 7 -5.03 3.02 -8.66
N LYS A 8 -4.73 4.19 -8.12
CA LYS A 8 -5.38 5.44 -8.46
C LYS A 8 -4.31 6.45 -8.83
N ARG A 9 -4.73 7.61 -9.33
CA ARG A 9 -3.79 8.67 -9.68
C ARG A 9 -3.01 9.13 -8.45
N ASN A 10 -1.69 8.98 -8.50
CA ASN A 10 -0.77 9.35 -7.42
C ASN A 10 -1.02 8.59 -6.11
N LEU A 11 -1.68 7.44 -6.19
CA LEU A 11 -2.01 6.65 -5.00
C LEU A 11 -2.03 5.17 -5.34
N ILE A 12 -1.35 4.39 -4.51
CA ILE A 12 -1.45 2.92 -4.55
C ILE A 12 -1.86 2.45 -3.15
N VAL A 13 -2.89 1.61 -3.09
CA VAL A 13 -3.41 1.08 -1.84
C VAL A 13 -3.15 -0.42 -1.79
N PHE A 14 -2.48 -0.87 -0.74
CA PHE A 14 -2.30 -2.30 -0.46
C PHE A 14 -3.31 -2.72 0.59
N ARG A 15 -4.30 -3.49 0.20
CA ARG A 15 -5.36 -3.98 1.10
C ARG A 15 -4.90 -5.14 1.97
N ASP A 16 -3.86 -5.84 1.53
CA ASP A 16 -3.23 -6.91 2.30
C ASP A 16 -1.73 -6.65 2.34
N PRO A 17 -1.29 -5.72 3.21
CA PRO A 17 0.12 -5.31 3.24
C PRO A 17 1.06 -6.46 3.53
N GLU A 18 0.65 -7.40 4.35
CA GLU A 18 1.50 -8.53 4.71
C GLU A 18 1.89 -9.35 3.49
N LYS A 19 0.95 -9.53 2.55
CA LYS A 19 1.23 -10.29 1.33
C LYS A 19 1.87 -9.46 0.23
N ASP A 20 1.40 -8.22 0.05
CA ASP A 20 1.76 -7.45 -1.14
C ASP A 20 2.78 -6.35 -0.87
N TRP A 21 2.76 -5.74 0.31
CA TRP A 21 3.70 -4.68 0.65
C TRP A 21 4.97 -5.19 1.32
N THR A 22 4.87 -6.15 2.23
CA THR A 22 6.02 -6.65 2.97
C THR A 22 7.15 -7.14 2.07
N PRO A 23 6.90 -7.90 0.99
CA PRO A 23 7.98 -8.29 0.08
C PRO A 23 8.67 -7.09 -0.59
N ILE A 24 7.89 -6.09 -0.97
CA ILE A 24 8.43 -4.86 -1.57
C ILE A 24 9.26 -4.10 -0.55
N ARG A 25 8.77 -3.96 0.67
CA ARG A 25 9.49 -3.28 1.72
C ARG A 25 10.82 -3.97 2.02
N ARG A 26 10.85 -5.30 2.01
CA ARG A 26 12.09 -6.05 2.20
C ARG A 26 13.11 -5.74 1.11
N ARG A 27 12.66 -5.65 -0.14
CA ARG A 27 13.53 -5.24 -1.25
C ARG A 27 14.07 -3.83 -1.03
N LEU A 28 13.21 -2.91 -0.61
CA LEU A 28 13.61 -1.53 -0.36
C LEU A 28 14.61 -1.44 0.79
N VAL A 29 14.40 -2.19 1.86
CA VAL A 29 15.34 -2.26 2.97
C VAL A 29 16.70 -2.76 2.50
N LYS A 30 16.71 -3.78 1.66
CA LYS A 30 17.94 -4.35 1.12
C LYS A 30 18.67 -3.38 0.20
N GLU A 31 17.93 -2.59 -0.59
CA GLU A 31 18.50 -1.65 -1.55
C GLU A 31 18.95 -0.33 -0.89
N TYR A 32 18.22 0.15 0.09
CA TYR A 32 18.39 1.52 0.61
C TYR A 32 18.70 1.59 2.11
N GLY A 33 18.35 0.56 2.89
CA GLY A 33 18.56 0.58 4.35
C GLY A 33 17.25 0.59 5.12
N GLN A 34 17.32 0.66 6.43
CA GLN A 34 16.18 0.56 7.33
C GLN A 34 15.84 1.87 8.01
N SER A 35 14.65 1.93 8.59
CA SER A 35 14.18 3.01 9.47
C SER A 35 14.19 4.38 8.78
N ILE A 36 14.84 5.35 9.37
CA ILE A 36 14.90 6.72 8.85
C ILE A 36 15.53 6.76 7.45
N VAL A 37 16.53 5.94 7.20
CA VAL A 37 17.18 5.87 5.88
C VAL A 37 16.18 5.43 4.83
N LEU A 38 15.36 4.42 5.14
CA LEU A 38 14.34 3.95 4.22
C LEU A 38 13.28 5.02 3.96
N THR A 39 12.82 5.69 5.01
CA THR A 39 11.83 6.76 4.88
C THR A 39 12.36 7.89 3.99
N TYR A 40 13.61 8.27 4.19
CA TYR A 40 14.26 9.28 3.37
C TYR A 40 14.33 8.84 1.90
N ALA A 41 14.75 7.58 1.67
CA ALA A 41 14.87 7.06 0.31
C ALA A 41 13.53 7.03 -0.40
N MET A 42 12.46 6.62 0.28
CA MET A 42 11.12 6.63 -0.30
C MET A 42 10.70 8.02 -0.76
N ARG A 43 10.92 9.03 0.08
CA ARG A 43 10.53 10.40 -0.23
C ARG A 43 11.41 11.04 -1.28
N GLU A 44 12.73 10.95 -1.10
CA GLU A 44 13.68 11.71 -1.90
C GLU A 44 14.09 11.00 -3.20
N ARG A 45 14.12 9.68 -3.19
CA ARG A 45 14.57 8.91 -4.35
C ARG A 45 13.42 8.27 -5.12
N LEU A 46 12.39 7.80 -4.42
CA LEU A 46 11.29 7.08 -5.04
C LEU A 46 10.04 7.94 -5.22
N GLY A 47 9.97 9.07 -4.52
CA GLY A 47 8.92 10.05 -4.72
C GLY A 47 7.57 9.68 -4.12
N PHE A 48 7.56 8.97 -2.98
CA PHE A 48 6.32 8.69 -2.28
C PHE A 48 6.52 8.65 -0.78
N SER A 49 5.41 8.79 -0.06
CA SER A 49 5.37 8.54 1.38
C SER A 49 4.34 7.45 1.69
N THR A 50 4.54 6.76 2.80
CA THR A 50 3.64 5.71 3.24
C THR A 50 2.71 6.23 4.32
N ARG A 51 1.50 5.71 4.32
CA ARG A 51 0.48 6.08 5.29
C ARG A 51 -0.28 4.83 5.68
N TYR A 52 -0.40 4.59 6.99
CA TYR A 52 -1.23 3.50 7.51
C TYR A 52 -2.67 3.97 7.58
N HIS A 53 -3.58 3.11 7.14
CA HIS A 53 -5.00 3.42 7.13
C HIS A 53 -5.78 2.21 7.63
N THR A 54 -6.71 2.44 8.55
CA THR A 54 -7.63 1.40 9.02
C THR A 54 -8.98 1.60 8.34
N HIS A 55 -9.38 0.63 7.55
CA HIS A 55 -10.68 0.63 6.90
C HIS A 55 -11.62 -0.30 7.64
N TRP A 56 -12.75 0.22 8.10
CA TRP A 56 -13.73 -0.57 8.83
C TRP A 56 -14.70 -1.23 7.85
N ILE A 57 -14.75 -2.55 7.93
CA ILE A 57 -15.60 -3.35 7.06
C ILE A 57 -16.78 -3.84 7.88
N THR A 58 -17.99 -3.68 7.33
CA THR A 58 -19.20 -4.20 7.93
C THR A 58 -19.47 -5.58 7.36
N GLY A 59 -19.63 -6.55 8.24
CA GLY A 59 -19.88 -7.93 7.82
C GLY A 59 -21.07 -8.56 8.55
N GLY A 60 -21.39 -9.76 8.12
CA GLY A 60 -22.28 -10.64 8.84
C GLY A 60 -23.75 -10.27 8.88
N LYS A 61 -24.21 -9.43 7.96
CA LYS A 61 -25.61 -9.02 8.03
C LYS A 61 -26.48 -9.87 7.14
N GLU A 62 -26.94 -10.98 7.69
CA GLU A 62 -28.07 -11.71 7.17
C GLU A 62 -29.26 -11.51 8.12
N GLU A 63 -30.43 -11.93 7.70
CA GLU A 63 -31.63 -11.75 8.48
C GLU A 63 -31.49 -12.44 9.84
N GLY A 64 -31.64 -11.67 10.93
CA GLY A 64 -31.50 -12.17 12.27
C GLY A 64 -30.08 -12.16 12.84
N GLU A 65 -29.10 -11.74 12.06
CA GLU A 65 -27.72 -11.67 12.52
C GLU A 65 -27.35 -10.26 12.94
N TYR A 66 -26.30 -10.21 13.79
CA TYR A 66 -25.77 -8.94 14.19
C TYR A 66 -24.88 -8.37 13.10
N GLU A 67 -25.04 -7.07 12.87
CA GLU A 67 -24.09 -6.31 12.08
C GLU A 67 -22.84 -6.10 12.92
N PHE A 68 -21.69 -6.48 12.39
CA PHE A 68 -20.43 -6.25 13.10
C PHE A 68 -19.44 -5.55 12.18
N LYS A 69 -18.48 -4.88 12.79
CA LYS A 69 -17.42 -4.18 12.08
C LYS A 69 -16.07 -4.77 12.47
N TYR A 70 -15.19 -4.91 11.52
CA TYR A 70 -13.82 -5.33 11.79
C TYR A 70 -12.85 -4.45 10.98
N PRO A 71 -11.63 -4.26 11.51
CA PRO A 71 -10.65 -3.40 10.83
C PRO A 71 -9.94 -4.17 9.73
N GLU A 72 -9.74 -3.51 8.61
CA GLU A 72 -8.81 -3.93 7.57
C GLU A 72 -7.67 -2.94 7.57
N GLU A 73 -6.48 -3.40 7.93
CA GLU A 73 -5.31 -2.54 7.92
C GLU A 73 -4.77 -2.43 6.51
N GLN A 74 -4.59 -1.20 6.05
CA GLN A 74 -4.12 -0.90 4.70
C GLN A 74 -2.86 -0.06 4.76
N ILE A 75 -2.05 -0.15 3.70
CA ILE A 75 -0.95 0.78 3.49
C ILE A 75 -1.22 1.54 2.21
N HIS A 76 -1.15 2.86 2.32
CA HIS A 76 -1.32 3.77 1.20
C HIS A 76 0.03 4.38 0.84
N LEU A 77 0.36 4.36 -0.44
CA LEU A 77 1.53 5.04 -0.96
C LEU A 77 1.06 6.30 -1.67
N ASP A 78 1.42 7.45 -1.13
CA ASP A 78 1.06 8.74 -1.69
C ASP A 78 2.22 9.25 -2.55
N PHE A 79 2.07 9.20 -3.87
CA PHE A 79 3.11 9.61 -4.81
C PHE A 79 3.06 11.11 -5.07
N TYR A 80 4.23 11.72 -5.20
CA TYR A 80 4.33 13.16 -5.44
C TYR A 80 3.99 13.53 -6.87
N ASN A 81 4.16 12.59 -7.81
CA ASN A 81 3.81 12.81 -9.21
C ASN A 81 3.60 11.47 -9.92
N GLU A 82 3.04 11.57 -11.14
CA GLU A 82 2.72 10.37 -11.93
C GLU A 82 3.96 9.61 -12.41
N ALA A 83 5.03 10.32 -12.67
CA ALA A 83 6.26 9.67 -13.13
C ALA A 83 6.84 8.75 -12.06
N ALA A 84 6.85 9.21 -10.80
CA ALA A 84 7.32 8.39 -9.68
C ALA A 84 6.45 7.15 -9.50
N GLN A 85 5.14 7.30 -9.62
CA GLN A 85 4.21 6.18 -9.52
C GLN A 85 4.43 5.17 -10.64
N SER A 86 4.57 5.64 -11.88
CA SER A 86 4.79 4.77 -13.03
C SER A 86 6.08 3.97 -12.88
N TRP A 87 7.14 4.63 -12.44
CA TRP A 87 8.41 3.97 -12.22
C TRP A 87 8.29 2.88 -11.15
N PHE A 88 7.61 3.19 -10.05
CA PHE A 88 7.40 2.22 -8.97
C PHE A 88 6.60 1.01 -9.45
N GLN A 89 5.54 1.24 -10.23
CA GLN A 89 4.72 0.15 -10.75
C GLN A 89 5.50 -0.77 -11.65
N LEU A 90 6.34 -0.22 -12.53
CA LEU A 90 7.17 -1.03 -13.41
C LEU A 90 8.20 -1.83 -12.64
N ARG A 91 8.84 -1.23 -11.65
CA ARG A 91 9.94 -1.86 -10.94
C ARG A 91 9.49 -2.89 -9.90
N TYR A 92 8.42 -2.60 -9.16
CA TYR A 92 8.03 -3.42 -8.01
C TYR A 92 6.74 -4.19 -8.22
N LEU A 93 5.86 -3.75 -9.07
CA LEU A 93 4.59 -4.42 -9.33
C LEU A 93 4.53 -5.09 -10.71
N ASN A 94 5.50 -4.85 -11.57
CA ASN A 94 5.54 -5.33 -12.97
C ASN A 94 4.29 -4.92 -13.75
N LEU A 95 3.78 -3.74 -13.48
CA LEU A 95 2.63 -3.18 -14.18
C LEU A 95 3.07 -2.04 -15.10
N ASP A 96 2.47 -2.02 -16.26
CA ASP A 96 2.73 -0.96 -17.24
C ASP A 96 2.01 0.35 -16.88
#